data_0f347e7ba688fb4f13b434cec4693ed5
#
_entry.id   0f347e7ba688fb4f13b434cec4693ed5
#
_cell.length_a   1.000
_cell.length_b   1.000
_cell.length_c   1.000
_cell.angle_alpha   90.00
_cell.angle_beta   90.00
_cell.angle_gamma   90.00
#
_symmetry.space_group_name_H-M   'P 1'
#
loop_
_entity.id
_entity.type
_entity.pdbx_description
1 polymer ?
#
loop_
_entity_poly.entity_id
_entity_poly.type
_entity_poly.pdbx_seq_one_letter_code
_entity_poly.pdbx_strand_id
1 'polypeptide(L)'
;MQNRSQALLGAGLLVLGIGFLLANMLKINFWAVCFPAGLILIGGLLLVRPKVFDTSSASSWSLFGDVKRGGAWTPADEEFWLLVGNTRLDFTQAQLPVGETNIRINGLIGDVDVIVPPDVGVAVSASGLIVDLRTPTDKVDRFLSPANSASLNYASAERKLHLSTTFLIGDIDVLQR
;
A
#
# COMPACT_ATOMS: atom_id res chain seq x y z
N MET A 1 -28.08 5.97 12.72
CA MET A 1 -26.98 5.02 13.02
C MET A 1 -25.72 5.70 13.59
N GLN A 2 -25.65 7.01 13.58
CA GLN A 2 -24.49 7.83 13.99
C GLN A 2 -24.22 7.85 15.51
N ASN A 3 -25.25 7.63 16.34
CA ASN A 3 -25.12 7.74 17.80
C ASN A 3 -24.38 6.58 18.50
N ARG A 4 -24.28 5.42 17.88
CA ARG A 4 -23.59 4.27 18.50
C ARG A 4 -22.07 4.39 18.46
N SER A 5 -21.51 4.92 17.37
CA SER A 5 -20.06 5.12 17.27
C SER A 5 -19.58 6.26 18.18
N GLN A 6 -20.36 7.31 18.31
CA GLN A 6 -20.05 8.41 19.23
C GLN A 6 -20.15 7.98 20.70
N ALA A 7 -21.15 7.16 21.04
CA ALA A 7 -21.29 6.61 22.39
C ALA A 7 -20.12 5.66 22.75
N LEU A 8 -19.68 4.84 21.80
CA LEU A 8 -18.51 3.97 21.99
C LEU A 8 -17.20 4.76 22.15
N LEU A 9 -17.01 5.80 21.35
CA LEU A 9 -15.84 6.68 21.47
C LEU A 9 -15.87 7.43 22.82
N GLY A 10 -17.02 7.95 23.24
CA GLY A 10 -17.18 8.63 24.52
C GLY A 10 -16.95 7.70 25.70
N ALA A 11 -17.47 6.47 25.67
CA ALA A 11 -17.23 5.45 26.68
C ALA A 11 -15.76 5.05 26.75
N GLY A 12 -15.09 4.88 25.60
CA GLY A 12 -13.65 4.59 25.56
C GLY A 12 -12.80 5.70 26.17
N LEU A 13 -13.11 6.95 25.88
CA LEU A 13 -12.42 8.12 26.47
C LEU A 13 -12.66 8.22 27.98
N LEU A 14 -13.87 7.92 28.47
CA LEU A 14 -14.17 7.88 29.91
C LEU A 14 -13.36 6.81 30.62
N VAL A 15 -13.30 5.59 30.08
CA VAL A 15 -12.53 4.49 30.67
C VAL A 15 -11.03 4.83 30.70
N LEU A 16 -10.50 5.42 29.65
CA LEU A 16 -9.10 5.89 29.60
C LEU A 16 -8.85 7.01 30.64
N GLY A 17 -9.76 7.97 30.76
CA GLY A 17 -9.63 9.06 31.73
C GLY A 17 -9.67 8.58 33.18
N ILE A 18 -10.58 7.67 33.50
CA ILE A 18 -10.67 7.06 34.84
C ILE A 18 -9.42 6.23 35.14
N GLY A 19 -8.93 5.44 34.15
CA GLY A 19 -7.69 4.66 34.30
C GLY A 19 -6.48 5.55 34.57
N PHE A 20 -6.38 6.69 33.89
CA PHE A 20 -5.31 7.67 34.11
C PHE A 20 -5.36 8.29 35.51
N LEU A 21 -6.55 8.65 35.99
CA LEU A 21 -6.74 9.19 37.36
C LEU A 21 -6.33 8.16 38.42
N LEU A 22 -6.77 6.92 38.27
CA LEU A 22 -6.43 5.83 39.21
C LEU A 22 -4.93 5.55 39.21
N ALA A 23 -4.28 5.51 38.06
CA ALA A 23 -2.83 5.31 37.97
C ALA A 23 -2.05 6.43 38.64
N ASN A 24 -2.52 7.68 38.53
CA ASN A 24 -1.91 8.84 39.18
C ASN A 24 -2.08 8.80 40.72
N MET A 25 -3.26 8.40 41.19
CA MET A 25 -3.49 8.23 42.63
C MET A 25 -2.62 7.13 43.27
N LEU A 26 -2.39 6.05 42.54
CA LEU A 26 -1.56 4.92 42.98
C LEU A 26 -0.06 5.15 42.81
N LYS A 27 0.36 6.35 42.36
CA LYS A 27 1.75 6.70 42.01
C LYS A 27 2.43 5.70 41.07
N ILE A 28 1.66 5.01 40.28
CA ILE A 28 2.17 4.09 39.27
C ILE A 28 2.71 4.93 38.10
N ASN A 29 3.94 4.65 37.67
CA ASN A 29 4.47 5.27 36.46
C ASN A 29 3.67 4.78 35.26
N PHE A 30 2.69 5.60 34.85
CA PHE A 30 1.73 5.29 33.78
C PHE A 30 2.44 4.86 32.50
N TRP A 31 3.55 5.52 32.15
CA TRP A 31 4.32 5.18 30.96
C TRP A 31 4.97 3.80 31.01
N ALA A 32 5.42 3.39 32.21
CA ALA A 32 6.04 2.07 32.40
C ALA A 32 5.04 0.91 32.19
N VAL A 33 3.76 1.15 32.33
CA VAL A 33 2.70 0.14 32.12
C VAL A 33 2.04 0.28 30.76
N CYS A 34 1.72 1.51 30.33
CA CYS A 34 1.03 1.75 29.07
C CYS A 34 1.88 1.43 27.83
N PHE A 35 3.18 1.67 27.90
CA PHE A 35 4.06 1.41 26.75
C PHE A 35 4.14 -0.10 26.42
N PRO A 36 4.48 -1.00 27.35
CA PRO A 36 4.47 -2.43 27.06
C PRO A 36 3.07 -2.98 26.79
N ALA A 37 2.04 -2.49 27.48
CA ALA A 37 0.65 -2.90 27.21
C ALA A 37 0.20 -2.49 25.80
N GLY A 38 0.56 -1.30 25.35
CA GLY A 38 0.32 -0.83 24.00
C GLY A 38 1.01 -1.68 22.93
N LEU A 39 2.28 -2.05 23.17
CA LEU A 39 3.02 -2.95 22.29
C LEU A 39 2.39 -4.35 22.22
N ILE A 40 1.93 -4.89 23.34
CA ILE A 40 1.24 -6.18 23.41
C ILE A 40 -0.10 -6.12 22.64
N LEU A 41 -0.86 -5.04 22.79
CA LEU A 41 -2.12 -4.83 22.07
C LEU A 41 -1.89 -4.71 20.57
N ILE A 42 -0.91 -3.93 20.15
CA ILE A 42 -0.55 -3.78 18.73
C ILE A 42 -0.06 -5.13 18.18
N GLY A 43 0.82 -5.82 18.89
CA GLY A 43 1.31 -7.13 18.50
C GLY A 43 0.20 -8.18 18.43
N GLY A 44 -0.70 -8.19 19.41
CA GLY A 44 -1.89 -9.05 19.40
C GLY A 44 -2.84 -8.73 18.25
N LEU A 45 -3.07 -7.46 17.96
CA LEU A 45 -3.88 -7.02 16.81
C LEU A 45 -3.25 -7.44 15.47
N LEU A 46 -1.93 -7.41 15.37
CA LEU A 46 -1.20 -7.87 14.18
C LEU A 46 -1.27 -9.40 14.01
N LEU A 47 -1.29 -10.15 15.10
CA LEU A 47 -1.43 -11.62 15.08
C LEU A 47 -2.85 -12.09 14.76
N VAL A 48 -3.85 -11.42 15.29
CA VAL A 48 -5.24 -11.63 14.92
C VAL A 48 -5.45 -10.90 13.59
N ARG A 49 -5.06 -11.52 12.47
CA ARG A 49 -5.35 -10.99 11.13
C ARG A 49 -6.82 -10.58 11.09
N PRO A 50 -7.15 -9.29 11.08
CA PRO A 50 -8.54 -8.89 11.06
C PRO A 50 -9.09 -9.23 9.67
N LYS A 51 -9.95 -10.23 9.58
CA LYS A 51 -10.87 -10.42 8.45
C LYS A 51 -11.83 -9.21 8.28
N VAL A 52 -11.59 -8.16 9.04
CA VAL A 52 -12.42 -6.94 9.10
C VAL A 52 -12.21 -6.05 7.87
N PHE A 53 -11.16 -6.30 7.08
CA PHE A 53 -10.87 -5.54 5.84
C PHE A 53 -11.17 -6.30 4.56
N ASP A 54 -11.95 -7.38 4.64
CA ASP A 54 -12.60 -7.98 3.48
C ASP A 54 -13.76 -7.08 3.02
N THR A 55 -13.44 -5.88 2.61
CA THR A 55 -14.37 -5.06 1.85
C THR A 55 -14.19 -5.45 0.39
N SER A 56 -15.22 -5.99 -0.18
CA SER A 56 -15.50 -6.37 -1.56
C SER A 56 -15.11 -5.30 -2.60
N SER A 57 -13.85 -5.16 -2.82
CA SER A 57 -13.20 -4.50 -3.95
C SER A 57 -11.77 -4.99 -3.89
N ALA A 58 -11.16 -5.31 -5.01
CA ALA A 58 -9.88 -5.95 -5.19
C ALA A 58 -8.67 -5.27 -4.48
N SER A 59 -8.78 -4.96 -3.19
CA SER A 59 -7.71 -4.40 -2.38
C SER A 59 -7.07 -5.49 -1.51
N SER A 60 -5.79 -5.74 -1.75
CA SER A 60 -4.99 -6.69 -0.98
C SER A 60 -4.16 -5.96 0.07
N TRP A 61 -4.35 -6.34 1.33
CA TRP A 61 -3.56 -5.81 2.44
C TRP A 61 -2.48 -6.80 2.86
N SER A 62 -1.22 -6.38 2.82
CA SER A 62 -0.09 -7.11 3.35
C SER A 62 0.74 -6.21 4.26
N LEU A 63 0.79 -6.52 5.56
CA LEU A 63 1.61 -5.73 6.47
C LEU A 63 3.10 -5.97 6.24
N PHE A 64 3.48 -7.24 6.06
CA PHE A 64 4.85 -7.65 5.78
C PHE A 64 4.84 -8.79 4.77
N GLY A 65 5.67 -8.69 3.76
CA GLY A 65 5.85 -9.78 2.79
C GLY A 65 5.83 -9.33 1.34
N ASP A 66 6.06 -10.30 0.48
CA ASP A 66 6.12 -10.08 -0.95
C ASP A 66 4.77 -10.38 -1.60
N VAL A 67 4.34 -9.51 -2.49
CA VAL A 67 3.23 -9.74 -3.40
C VAL A 67 3.81 -10.13 -4.75
N LYS A 68 3.50 -11.35 -5.20
CA LYS A 68 3.93 -11.85 -6.52
C LYS A 68 2.72 -12.23 -7.33
N ARG A 69 2.56 -11.61 -8.49
CA ARG A 69 1.54 -11.95 -9.49
C ARG A 69 2.24 -12.25 -10.81
N GLY A 70 1.90 -13.35 -11.44
CA GLY A 70 2.47 -13.74 -12.72
C GLY A 70 1.72 -14.92 -13.33
N GLY A 71 2.10 -15.30 -14.57
CA GLY A 71 1.43 -16.33 -15.33
C GLY A 71 0.14 -15.84 -16.00
N ALA A 72 -0.75 -16.76 -16.35
CA ALA A 72 -2.02 -16.43 -17.03
C ALA A 72 -3.05 -15.93 -16.00
N TRP A 73 -3.17 -14.63 -15.84
CA TRP A 73 -4.16 -13.97 -15.00
C TRP A 73 -4.79 -12.79 -15.73
N THR A 74 -5.96 -12.36 -15.29
CA THR A 74 -6.66 -11.21 -15.86
C THR A 74 -6.55 -10.06 -14.88
N PRO A 75 -5.73 -9.04 -15.18
CA PRO A 75 -5.64 -7.84 -14.36
C PRO A 75 -6.95 -7.06 -14.41
N ALA A 76 -7.35 -6.57 -13.25
CA ALA A 76 -8.43 -5.61 -13.09
C ALA A 76 -7.88 -4.39 -12.33
N ASP A 77 -8.72 -3.41 -12.11
CA ASP A 77 -8.37 -2.29 -11.23
C ASP A 77 -8.19 -2.83 -9.80
N GLU A 78 -6.94 -2.87 -9.34
CA GLU A 78 -6.57 -3.41 -8.04
C GLU A 78 -5.77 -2.40 -7.21
N GLU A 79 -5.92 -2.49 -5.90
CA GLU A 79 -5.17 -1.68 -4.95
C GLU A 79 -4.46 -2.57 -3.94
N PHE A 80 -3.15 -2.38 -3.82
CA PHE A 80 -2.29 -3.11 -2.89
C PHE A 80 -1.82 -2.16 -1.78
N TRP A 81 -1.90 -2.64 -0.55
CA TRP A 81 -1.39 -1.94 0.61
C TRP A 81 -0.31 -2.78 1.28
N LEU A 82 0.91 -2.25 1.35
CA LEU A 82 2.05 -2.88 1.99
C LEU A 82 2.63 -1.94 3.05
N LEU A 83 2.94 -2.46 4.22
CA LEU A 83 3.72 -1.68 5.19
C LEU A 83 5.20 -1.73 4.83
N VAL A 84 5.74 -2.95 4.72
CA VAL A 84 7.11 -3.22 4.26
C VAL A 84 7.10 -4.48 3.42
N GLY A 85 7.63 -4.42 2.19
CA GLY A 85 7.69 -5.59 1.33
C GLY A 85 7.95 -5.27 -0.13
N ASN A 86 8.08 -6.32 -0.94
CA ASN A 86 8.32 -6.20 -2.36
C ASN A 86 7.08 -6.61 -3.15
N THR A 87 6.79 -5.89 -4.21
CA THR A 87 5.71 -6.21 -5.14
C THR A 87 6.29 -6.55 -6.50
N ARG A 88 6.04 -7.77 -6.99
CA ARG A 88 6.43 -8.17 -8.33
C ARG A 88 5.23 -8.54 -9.16
N LEU A 89 4.98 -7.77 -10.22
CA LEU A 89 3.88 -7.95 -11.14
C LEU A 89 4.43 -8.29 -12.53
N ASP A 90 4.12 -9.49 -13.00
CA ASP A 90 4.51 -9.95 -14.34
C ASP A 90 3.29 -10.03 -15.24
N PHE A 91 3.23 -9.15 -16.23
CA PHE A 91 2.16 -9.05 -17.20
C PHE A 91 2.46 -9.74 -18.53
N THR A 92 3.61 -10.43 -18.66
CA THR A 92 4.01 -11.07 -19.94
C THR A 92 3.02 -12.10 -20.44
N GLN A 93 2.34 -12.80 -19.53
CA GLN A 93 1.31 -13.79 -19.85
C GLN A 93 -0.09 -13.36 -19.37
N ALA A 94 -0.23 -12.15 -18.85
CA ALA A 94 -1.48 -11.64 -18.37
C ALA A 94 -2.40 -11.24 -19.53
N GLN A 95 -3.70 -11.48 -19.37
CA GLN A 95 -4.72 -11.07 -20.33
C GLN A 95 -5.26 -9.69 -19.95
N LEU A 96 -4.50 -8.64 -20.30
CA LEU A 96 -4.95 -7.27 -20.08
C LEU A 96 -6.19 -6.99 -20.94
N PRO A 97 -7.25 -6.43 -20.38
CA PRO A 97 -8.40 -5.99 -21.13
C PRO A 97 -8.02 -4.82 -22.07
N VAL A 98 -8.80 -4.64 -23.12
CA VAL A 98 -8.70 -3.45 -23.99
C VAL A 98 -9.14 -2.24 -23.17
N GLY A 99 -8.37 -1.16 -23.25
CA GLY A 99 -8.57 0.05 -22.47
C GLY A 99 -7.48 0.25 -21.43
N GLU A 100 -7.78 0.95 -20.35
CA GLU A 100 -6.84 1.30 -19.29
C GLU A 100 -7.14 0.48 -18.03
N THR A 101 -6.10 -0.17 -17.51
CA THR A 101 -6.15 -0.89 -16.24
C THR A 101 -5.34 -0.08 -15.22
N ASN A 102 -5.95 0.20 -14.07
CA ASN A 102 -5.34 0.99 -13.01
C ASN A 102 -4.89 0.10 -11.86
N ILE A 103 -3.60 0.13 -11.56
CA ILE A 103 -3.04 -0.56 -10.40
C ILE A 103 -2.46 0.46 -9.45
N ARG A 104 -2.90 0.42 -8.19
CA ARG A 104 -2.40 1.26 -7.12
C ARG A 104 -1.63 0.44 -6.12
N ILE A 105 -0.45 0.90 -5.75
CA ILE A 105 0.40 0.27 -4.75
C ILE A 105 0.79 1.32 -3.72
N ASN A 106 0.32 1.14 -2.50
CA ASN A 106 0.59 2.06 -1.40
C ASN A 106 1.40 1.36 -0.32
N GLY A 107 2.44 2.00 0.18
CA GLY A 107 3.29 1.41 1.21
C GLY A 107 4.13 2.42 1.97
N LEU A 108 4.85 1.94 2.98
CA LEU A 108 5.85 2.76 3.66
C LEU A 108 7.24 2.54 3.05
N ILE A 109 7.69 1.30 2.97
CA ILE A 109 9.00 0.95 2.43
C ILE A 109 8.81 -0.27 1.52
N GLY A 110 9.26 -0.18 0.27
CA GLY A 110 9.17 -1.33 -0.61
C GLY A 110 9.70 -1.10 -2.01
N ASP A 111 9.93 -2.23 -2.69
CA ASP A 111 10.35 -2.28 -4.07
C ASP A 111 9.19 -2.77 -4.94
N VAL A 112 9.03 -2.19 -6.11
CA VAL A 112 8.00 -2.56 -7.08
C VAL A 112 8.65 -2.91 -8.41
N ASP A 113 8.66 -4.19 -8.72
CA ASP A 113 9.11 -4.72 -10.02
C ASP A 113 7.90 -4.98 -10.92
N VAL A 114 7.84 -4.34 -12.05
CA VAL A 114 6.77 -4.56 -13.04
C VAL A 114 7.36 -4.96 -14.38
N ILE A 115 6.94 -6.10 -14.89
CA ILE A 115 7.33 -6.60 -16.20
C ILE A 115 6.13 -6.54 -17.13
N VAL A 116 6.24 -5.82 -18.24
CA VAL A 116 5.14 -5.57 -19.17
C VAL A 116 5.55 -5.94 -20.60
N PRO A 117 4.65 -6.57 -21.39
CA PRO A 117 4.94 -6.84 -22.80
C PRO A 117 5.06 -5.54 -23.61
N PRO A 118 5.80 -5.53 -24.74
CA PRO A 118 6.10 -4.32 -25.50
C PRO A 118 4.89 -3.72 -26.23
N ASP A 119 3.82 -4.48 -26.41
CA ASP A 119 2.57 -4.03 -27.03
C ASP A 119 1.65 -3.26 -26.08
N VAL A 120 1.94 -3.30 -24.77
CA VAL A 120 1.16 -2.59 -23.74
C VAL A 120 1.78 -1.23 -23.46
N GLY A 121 0.95 -0.18 -23.48
CA GLY A 121 1.36 1.15 -23.06
C GLY A 121 1.39 1.25 -21.53
N VAL A 122 2.48 1.77 -20.99
CA VAL A 122 2.65 1.91 -19.53
C VAL A 122 2.81 3.37 -19.14
N ALA A 123 2.02 3.82 -18.17
CA ALA A 123 2.24 5.08 -17.48
C ALA A 123 2.46 4.82 -15.99
N VAL A 124 3.46 5.46 -15.43
CA VAL A 124 3.82 5.33 -14.01
C VAL A 124 3.75 6.68 -13.34
N SER A 125 3.03 6.74 -12.25
CA SER A 125 2.96 7.89 -11.36
C SER A 125 3.44 7.46 -9.98
N ALA A 126 4.64 7.88 -9.61
CA ALA A 126 5.25 7.53 -8.33
C ALA A 126 5.32 8.75 -7.41
N SER A 127 4.92 8.59 -6.17
CA SER A 127 4.91 9.64 -5.15
C SER A 127 5.54 9.14 -3.87
N GLY A 128 6.37 9.95 -3.23
CA GLY A 128 6.99 9.59 -1.97
C GLY A 128 7.99 10.61 -1.46
N LEU A 129 8.61 10.27 -0.33
CA LEU A 129 9.68 11.09 0.25
C LEU A 129 10.99 10.87 -0.52
N ILE A 130 11.34 9.60 -0.76
CA ILE A 130 12.49 9.18 -1.56
C ILE A 130 11.98 8.12 -2.53
N VAL A 131 12.02 8.42 -3.83
CA VAL A 131 11.53 7.52 -4.88
C VAL A 131 12.55 7.45 -6.01
N ASP A 132 13.03 6.24 -6.27
CA ASP A 132 13.79 5.89 -7.46
C ASP A 132 12.84 5.26 -8.47
N LEU A 133 12.66 5.89 -9.62
CA LEU A 133 11.84 5.37 -10.71
C LEU A 133 12.72 5.04 -11.91
N ARG A 134 12.73 3.78 -12.30
CA ARG A 134 13.39 3.29 -13.50
C ARG A 134 12.36 2.75 -14.47
N THR A 135 12.33 3.34 -15.64
CA THR A 135 11.49 2.91 -16.76
C THR A 135 12.36 2.64 -17.99
N PRO A 136 11.88 1.94 -19.02
CA PRO A 136 12.65 1.72 -20.24
C PRO A 136 13.10 3.00 -20.94
N THR A 137 12.38 4.09 -20.72
CA THR A 137 12.62 5.39 -21.36
C THR A 137 13.36 6.38 -20.48
N ASP A 138 13.34 6.20 -19.14
CA ASP A 138 13.86 7.21 -18.25
C ASP A 138 14.29 6.62 -16.91
N LYS A 139 15.26 7.26 -16.27
CA LYS A 139 15.66 7.03 -14.90
C LYS A 139 15.51 8.33 -14.11
N VAL A 140 14.63 8.33 -13.12
CA VAL A 140 14.29 9.53 -12.37
C VAL A 140 14.41 9.27 -10.88
N ASP A 141 15.42 9.88 -10.27
CA ASP A 141 15.61 9.89 -8.83
C ASP A 141 14.96 11.17 -8.27
N ARG A 142 13.96 11.04 -7.42
CA ARG A 142 13.21 12.18 -6.89
C ARG A 142 13.17 12.18 -5.37
N PHE A 143 13.34 13.36 -4.81
CA PHE A 143 13.15 13.63 -3.40
C PHE A 143 11.97 14.61 -3.23
N LEU A 144 10.96 14.25 -2.44
CA LEU A 144 9.77 15.06 -2.15
C LEU A 144 8.97 15.54 -3.37
N SER A 145 9.09 14.87 -4.49
CA SER A 145 8.44 15.28 -5.74
C SER A 145 7.84 14.08 -6.46
N PRO A 146 6.64 14.18 -7.02
CA PRO A 146 6.11 13.09 -7.82
C PRO A 146 6.99 12.86 -9.06
N ALA A 147 7.25 11.60 -9.37
CA ALA A 147 7.91 11.14 -10.58
C ALA A 147 6.84 10.54 -11.51
N ASN A 148 6.76 11.05 -12.73
CA ASN A 148 5.85 10.53 -13.74
C ASN A 148 6.67 10.15 -14.96
N SER A 149 6.39 8.98 -15.51
CA SER A 149 6.98 8.49 -16.75
C SER A 149 5.94 7.71 -17.56
N ALA A 150 6.03 7.77 -18.87
CA ALA A 150 5.18 6.99 -19.75
C ALA A 150 5.99 6.40 -20.89
N SER A 151 5.62 5.19 -21.31
CA SER A 151 6.23 4.55 -22.48
C SER A 151 5.85 5.29 -23.77
N LEU A 152 6.71 5.20 -24.78
CA LEU A 152 6.51 5.90 -26.06
C LEU A 152 5.22 5.49 -26.77
N ASN A 153 4.78 4.25 -26.57
CA ASN A 153 3.57 3.70 -27.16
C ASN A 153 2.29 3.95 -26.34
N TYR A 154 2.37 4.61 -25.17
CA TYR A 154 1.21 4.77 -24.29
C TYR A 154 0.01 5.43 -24.97
N ALA A 155 0.25 6.45 -25.79
CA ALA A 155 -0.83 7.15 -26.47
C ALA A 155 -1.56 6.30 -27.52
N SER A 156 -0.85 5.41 -28.21
CA SER A 156 -1.34 4.61 -29.33
C SER A 156 -1.72 3.17 -28.98
N ALA A 157 -1.31 2.67 -27.82
CA ALA A 157 -1.59 1.31 -27.38
C ALA A 157 -3.10 1.10 -27.11
N GLU A 158 -3.64 -0.04 -27.55
CA GLU A 158 -5.02 -0.45 -27.27
C GLU A 158 -5.20 -0.90 -25.82
N ARG A 159 -4.13 -1.44 -25.21
CA ARG A 159 -4.07 -1.90 -23.83
C ARG A 159 -3.10 -1.02 -23.08
N LYS A 160 -3.57 -0.46 -21.98
CA LYS A 160 -2.82 0.50 -21.19
C LYS A 160 -2.79 0.07 -19.73
N LEU A 161 -1.63 0.20 -19.14
CA LEU A 161 -1.42 0.00 -17.71
C LEU A 161 -1.05 1.33 -17.06
N HIS A 162 -1.87 1.80 -16.14
CA HIS A 162 -1.56 2.94 -15.31
C HIS A 162 -1.16 2.45 -13.91
N LEU A 163 0.11 2.58 -13.59
CA LEU A 163 0.68 2.22 -12.30
C LEU A 163 0.79 3.47 -11.43
N SER A 164 0.06 3.51 -10.33
CA SER A 164 0.16 4.58 -9.33
C SER A 164 0.78 4.03 -8.06
N THR A 165 1.94 4.52 -7.68
CA THR A 165 2.67 4.07 -6.48
C THR A 165 2.82 5.19 -5.49
N THR A 166 2.62 4.90 -4.20
CA THR A 166 2.83 5.84 -3.10
C THR A 166 3.61 5.15 -1.99
N PHE A 167 4.87 5.53 -1.84
CA PHE A 167 5.75 5.01 -0.80
C PHE A 167 6.40 6.15 -0.03
N LEU A 168 6.73 5.93 1.24
CA LEU A 168 7.62 6.83 1.94
C LEU A 168 9.04 6.72 1.37
N ILE A 169 9.52 5.48 1.21
CA ILE A 169 10.79 5.15 0.57
C ILE A 169 10.52 3.95 -0.36
N GLY A 170 10.83 4.08 -1.65
CA GLY A 170 10.59 2.98 -2.59
C GLY A 170 11.35 3.08 -3.89
N ASP A 171 11.73 1.91 -4.40
CA ASP A 171 12.28 1.72 -5.73
C ASP A 171 11.20 1.15 -6.65
N ILE A 172 11.05 1.72 -7.83
CA ILE A 172 10.09 1.27 -8.83
C ILE A 172 10.84 0.96 -10.13
N ASP A 173 10.90 -0.31 -10.47
CA ASP A 173 11.51 -0.78 -11.71
C ASP A 173 10.42 -1.29 -12.68
N VAL A 174 10.31 -0.66 -13.84
CA VAL A 174 9.42 -1.09 -14.91
C VAL A 174 10.23 -1.56 -16.09
N LEU A 175 10.07 -2.82 -16.45
CA LEU A 175 10.76 -3.46 -17.57
C LEU A 175 9.75 -3.81 -18.67
N GLN A 176 10.04 -3.42 -19.88
CA GLN A 176 9.30 -3.83 -21.08
C GLN A 176 10.08 -4.93 -21.81
N ARG A 177 9.49 -6.14 -21.90
CA ARG A 177 10.12 -7.30 -22.57
C ARG A 177 9.13 -7.98 -23.49
#